data_12af1a60c0fc7f91123ebfac4f1f0486
#
_entry.id   12af1a60c0fc7f91123ebfac4f1f0486
#
_cell.length_a   1.000
_cell.length_b   1.000
_cell.length_c   1.000
_cell.angle_alpha   90.00
_cell.angle_beta   90.00
_cell.angle_gamma   90.00
#
_symmetry.space_group_name_H-M   'P 1'
#
loop_
_entity.id
_entity.type
_entity.pdbx_description
1 polymer ?
#
loop_
_entity_poly.entity_id
_entity_poly.type
_entity_poly.pdbx_seq_one_letter_code
_entity_poly.pdbx_strand_id
1 'polypeptide(L)'
;MKAQSIEDLMNQVSTANLQTSVAQLSGEQSATINGSTQTITSRVHSNNDLAADYIKERLETMPNLTVEFQNFNTTGKNVIATQLGQTNPDDIYIICAHYDSVTTYCADDNATGVAAVMEIARLLSNQCTDNTIVYALWDEEEIGLRGANYYAQQAADETNGNTRDNILGVINMDMIGYDGDAPGAAGDNDFDIDVRNIANSIAIKDDLISILNTYTFDLNEIVVNPGTTASDHSRFWNQGYSAVLVGESWETNDQTPDYHTSNDRVEDIDFQYMTELTKLVLAYTATKANLIAVDNTVIQTATDLTSNQATGTYQWINCDTNTPISGATNQSFTPSTNGNYAVEITNGGCTEISNCVNFSVLSNEEFQPNEIKVYPNPVKSIIKIDNFTESEIDITINTISGKVVKKTNSRKDYIEIEFDSTASGVYFVNIKSKTKASTYKIIKE
;
A
#
# COMPACT_ATOMS: atom_id res chain seq x y z
N MET A 1 2.31 -2.62 -8.38
CA MET A 1 3.21 -3.25 -7.37
C MET A 1 2.54 -4.55 -6.96
N LYS A 2 3.31 -5.58 -6.60
CA LYS A 2 2.73 -6.77 -5.96
C LYS A 2 2.05 -6.30 -4.68
N ALA A 3 0.89 -6.85 -4.32
CA ALA A 3 0.27 -6.55 -3.03
C ALA A 3 1.32 -6.66 -1.92
N GLN A 4 1.37 -5.66 -1.05
CA GLN A 4 2.35 -5.65 0.05
C GLN A 4 1.98 -6.76 1.03
N SER A 5 2.97 -7.56 1.42
CA SER A 5 2.79 -8.50 2.51
C SER A 5 2.74 -7.75 3.85
N ILE A 6 2.21 -8.38 4.88
CA ILE A 6 2.24 -7.83 6.25
C ILE A 6 3.69 -7.54 6.67
N GLU A 7 4.63 -8.43 6.33
CA GLU A 7 6.05 -8.23 6.59
C GLU A 7 6.63 -7.01 5.86
N ASP A 8 6.22 -6.77 4.59
CA ASP A 8 6.62 -5.56 3.86
C ASP A 8 6.09 -4.29 4.54
N LEU A 9 4.88 -4.33 5.12
CA LEU A 9 4.30 -3.21 5.86
C LEU A 9 5.02 -2.99 7.20
N MET A 10 5.30 -4.05 7.95
CA MET A 10 6.08 -3.98 9.19
C MET A 10 7.46 -3.36 8.96
N ASN A 11 8.14 -3.72 7.86
CA ASN A 11 9.44 -3.16 7.49
C ASN A 11 9.39 -1.68 7.07
N GLN A 12 8.21 -1.10 6.88
CA GLN A 12 7.99 0.32 6.56
C GLN A 12 7.61 1.15 7.77
N VAL A 13 7.44 0.55 8.95
CA VAL A 13 7.29 1.30 10.21
C VAL A 13 8.56 2.14 10.43
N SER A 14 8.36 3.44 10.57
CA SER A 14 9.46 4.40 10.62
C SER A 14 9.72 4.90 12.04
N THR A 15 10.78 4.43 12.67
CA THR A 15 11.25 4.94 13.95
C THR A 15 11.42 6.46 13.93
N ALA A 16 11.89 7.05 12.82
CA ALA A 16 12.04 8.49 12.68
C ALA A 16 10.70 9.25 12.69
N ASN A 17 9.63 8.67 12.12
CA ASN A 17 8.29 9.25 12.20
C ASN A 17 7.75 9.18 13.64
N LEU A 18 7.93 8.04 14.31
CA LEU A 18 7.53 7.87 15.70
C LEU A 18 8.23 8.91 16.59
N GLN A 19 9.57 9.03 16.50
CA GLN A 19 10.35 10.05 17.22
C GLN A 19 9.83 11.47 16.97
N THR A 20 9.58 11.81 15.71
CA THR A 20 9.09 13.14 15.34
C THR A 20 7.71 13.39 15.93
N SER A 21 6.79 12.41 15.85
CA SER A 21 5.42 12.55 16.35
C SER A 21 5.39 12.67 17.87
N VAL A 22 6.15 11.84 18.59
CA VAL A 22 6.27 11.93 20.05
C VAL A 22 6.84 13.29 20.46
N ALA A 23 7.94 13.75 19.84
CA ALA A 23 8.56 15.04 20.15
C ALA A 23 7.63 16.23 19.86
N GLN A 24 6.81 16.15 18.83
CA GLN A 24 5.84 17.20 18.50
C GLN A 24 4.65 17.20 19.45
N LEU A 25 4.12 16.02 19.81
CA LEU A 25 3.01 15.88 20.75
C LEU A 25 3.40 16.25 22.17
N SER A 26 4.59 15.87 22.63
CA SER A 26 5.12 16.24 23.96
C SER A 26 5.53 17.71 24.06
N GLY A 27 5.58 18.44 22.93
CA GLY A 27 5.94 19.86 22.90
C GLY A 27 7.44 20.12 22.95
N GLU A 28 8.26 19.10 22.74
CA GLU A 28 9.73 19.23 22.68
C GLU A 28 10.20 19.62 21.27
N GLN A 29 9.34 19.47 20.27
CA GLN A 29 9.55 19.94 18.91
C GLN A 29 8.32 20.69 18.38
N SER A 30 8.53 21.81 17.70
CA SER A 30 7.46 22.53 17.00
C SER A 30 6.99 21.77 15.76
N ALA A 31 5.70 21.95 15.40
CA ALA A 31 5.08 21.43 14.21
C ALA A 31 4.37 22.53 13.41
N THR A 32 4.07 22.27 12.15
CA THR A 32 3.12 23.09 11.40
C THR A 32 1.71 22.62 11.74
N ILE A 33 0.89 23.48 12.33
CA ILE A 33 -0.49 23.21 12.73
C ILE A 33 -1.32 24.44 12.35
N ASN A 34 -2.47 24.26 11.75
CA ASN A 34 -3.32 25.34 11.25
C ASN A 34 -2.54 26.34 10.35
N GLY A 35 -1.63 25.80 9.50
CA GLY A 35 -0.83 26.55 8.55
C GLY A 35 0.29 27.42 9.16
N SER A 36 0.58 27.28 10.46
CA SER A 36 1.66 28.03 11.15
C SER A 36 2.52 27.13 12.04
N THR A 37 3.77 27.54 12.27
CA THR A 37 4.67 26.81 13.18
C THR A 37 4.22 27.05 14.62
N GLN A 38 3.86 25.99 15.32
CA GLN A 38 3.36 26.01 16.69
C GLN A 38 4.01 24.92 17.53
N THR A 39 3.96 25.06 18.85
CA THR A 39 4.44 24.06 19.81
C THR A 39 3.28 23.65 20.70
N ILE A 40 3.02 22.37 20.82
CA ILE A 40 2.00 21.80 21.70
C ILE A 40 2.54 21.85 23.13
N THR A 41 2.31 22.95 23.83
CA THR A 41 2.86 23.16 25.17
C THR A 41 2.10 22.43 26.28
N SER A 42 0.92 21.90 25.98
CA SER A 42 0.10 21.16 26.93
C SER A 42 -0.92 20.28 26.18
N ARG A 43 -1.13 19.08 26.67
CA ARG A 43 -2.25 18.19 26.27
C ARG A 43 -3.25 17.98 27.42
N VAL A 44 -3.12 18.73 28.50
CA VAL A 44 -4.10 18.68 29.61
C VAL A 44 -5.50 19.00 29.08
N HIS A 45 -6.48 18.20 29.45
CA HIS A 45 -7.86 18.17 28.90
C HIS A 45 -8.54 19.52 28.66
N SER A 46 -8.18 20.56 29.37
CA SER A 46 -8.76 21.92 29.18
C SER A 46 -7.94 22.79 28.22
N ASN A 47 -6.83 22.29 27.66
CA ASN A 47 -5.89 23.05 26.85
C ASN A 47 -5.17 22.16 25.81
N ASN A 48 -5.88 21.22 25.23
CA ASN A 48 -5.35 20.22 24.31
C ASN A 48 -5.87 20.36 22.85
N ASP A 49 -6.62 21.43 22.56
CA ASP A 49 -7.17 21.70 21.21
C ASP A 49 -6.08 21.64 20.13
N LEU A 50 -4.90 22.16 20.41
CA LEU A 50 -3.79 22.20 19.45
C LEU A 50 -3.26 20.79 19.14
N ALA A 51 -3.28 19.87 20.11
CA ALA A 51 -2.92 18.47 19.89
C ALA A 51 -3.98 17.77 19.05
N ALA A 52 -5.26 18.01 19.33
CA ALA A 52 -6.35 17.46 18.52
C ALA A 52 -6.29 17.96 17.06
N ASP A 53 -6.03 19.24 16.83
CA ASP A 53 -5.86 19.81 15.50
C ASP A 53 -4.63 19.18 14.78
N TYR A 54 -3.50 19.05 15.47
CA TYR A 54 -2.29 18.39 14.95
C TYR A 54 -2.60 16.96 14.47
N ILE A 55 -3.23 16.16 15.31
CA ILE A 55 -3.57 14.77 15.00
C ILE A 55 -4.51 14.72 13.78
N LYS A 56 -5.58 15.52 13.81
CA LYS A 56 -6.56 15.57 12.74
C LYS A 56 -5.93 15.94 11.41
N GLU A 57 -5.14 17.02 11.35
CA GLU A 57 -4.46 17.45 10.13
C GLU A 57 -3.52 16.38 9.57
N ARG A 58 -2.81 15.63 10.42
CA ARG A 58 -1.95 14.53 9.97
C ARG A 58 -2.77 13.39 9.35
N LEU A 59 -3.84 12.97 10.01
CA LEU A 59 -4.72 11.92 9.50
C LEU A 59 -5.46 12.33 8.22
N GLU A 60 -5.87 13.59 8.08
CA GLU A 60 -6.51 14.11 6.86
C GLU A 60 -5.59 14.10 5.62
N THR A 61 -4.27 14.04 5.79
CA THR A 61 -3.33 13.89 4.66
C THR A 61 -3.26 12.46 4.14
N MET A 62 -3.78 11.50 4.87
CA MET A 62 -3.69 10.09 4.55
C MET A 62 -4.85 9.67 3.62
N PRO A 63 -4.60 8.87 2.57
CA PRO A 63 -5.66 8.45 1.68
C PRO A 63 -6.66 7.50 2.37
N ASN A 64 -7.85 7.41 1.81
CA ASN A 64 -8.90 6.48 2.25
C ASN A 64 -9.36 6.64 3.71
N LEU A 65 -9.03 7.73 4.37
CA LEU A 65 -9.52 8.07 5.70
C LEU A 65 -10.60 9.14 5.65
N THR A 66 -11.67 8.91 6.40
CA THR A 66 -12.62 9.96 6.78
C THR A 66 -12.30 10.36 8.22
N VAL A 67 -11.94 11.62 8.43
CA VAL A 67 -11.47 12.11 9.73
C VAL A 67 -12.45 13.14 10.30
N GLU A 68 -12.85 12.94 11.55
CA GLU A 68 -13.81 13.83 12.21
C GLU A 68 -13.46 14.07 13.69
N PHE A 69 -13.97 15.15 14.25
CA PHE A 69 -14.04 15.35 15.69
C PHE A 69 -15.36 14.80 16.23
N GLN A 70 -15.28 13.91 17.20
CA GLN A 70 -16.45 13.48 17.97
C GLN A 70 -16.50 14.26 19.27
N ASN A 71 -17.29 15.34 19.32
CA ASN A 71 -17.44 16.14 20.51
C ASN A 71 -18.37 15.44 21.50
N PHE A 72 -17.99 15.30 22.77
CA PHE A 72 -18.78 14.62 23.79
C PHE A 72 -19.11 15.50 24.99
N ASN A 73 -18.47 16.64 25.14
CA ASN A 73 -18.83 17.69 26.10
C ASN A 73 -18.39 19.07 25.59
N THR A 74 -18.32 20.08 26.44
CA THR A 74 -17.95 21.45 26.05
C THR A 74 -16.48 21.63 25.68
N THR A 75 -15.59 20.77 26.16
CA THR A 75 -14.14 20.80 25.95
C THR A 75 -13.61 19.53 25.31
N GLY A 76 -14.21 18.38 25.66
CA GLY A 76 -13.73 17.08 25.24
C GLY A 76 -14.17 16.71 23.82
N LYS A 77 -13.21 16.26 23.02
CA LYS A 77 -13.42 15.81 21.64
C LYS A 77 -12.44 14.70 21.26
N ASN A 78 -12.96 13.57 20.85
CA ASN A 78 -12.14 12.52 20.25
C ASN A 78 -11.76 12.90 18.80
N VAL A 79 -10.60 12.43 18.34
CA VAL A 79 -10.25 12.45 16.91
C VAL A 79 -10.44 11.06 16.37
N ILE A 80 -11.36 10.91 15.42
CA ILE A 80 -11.73 9.61 14.84
C ILE A 80 -11.39 9.61 13.35
N ALA A 81 -10.59 8.64 12.93
CA ALA A 81 -10.32 8.41 11.52
C ALA A 81 -10.81 7.01 11.12
N THR A 82 -11.68 6.94 10.11
CA THR A 82 -12.29 5.70 9.64
C THR A 82 -11.77 5.35 8.26
N GLN A 83 -11.20 4.16 8.14
CA GLN A 83 -10.90 3.48 6.88
C GLN A 83 -11.98 2.45 6.62
N LEU A 84 -12.89 2.76 5.69
CA LEU A 84 -14.05 1.91 5.42
C LEU A 84 -13.63 0.61 4.72
N GLY A 85 -14.06 -0.52 5.27
CA GLY A 85 -13.91 -1.84 4.66
C GLY A 85 -14.70 -1.97 3.35
N GLN A 86 -14.12 -2.65 2.37
CA GLN A 86 -14.72 -2.75 1.05
C GLN A 86 -15.75 -3.88 0.93
N THR A 87 -15.59 -4.95 1.71
CA THR A 87 -16.43 -6.14 1.64
C THR A 87 -17.39 -6.24 2.83
N ASN A 88 -16.86 -5.98 4.03
CA ASN A 88 -17.59 -6.07 5.29
C ASN A 88 -17.46 -4.73 6.05
N PRO A 89 -18.07 -3.64 5.57
CA PRO A 89 -17.91 -2.31 6.17
C PRO A 89 -18.45 -2.22 7.60
N ASP A 90 -19.36 -3.09 7.98
CA ASP A 90 -19.96 -3.12 9.32
C ASP A 90 -19.08 -3.90 10.34
N ASP A 91 -18.07 -4.66 9.89
CA ASP A 91 -17.13 -5.38 10.75
C ASP A 91 -15.97 -4.43 11.10
N ILE A 92 -15.88 -4.03 12.38
CA ILE A 92 -15.01 -2.94 12.83
C ILE A 92 -13.91 -3.45 13.74
N TYR A 93 -12.66 -3.05 13.45
CA TYR A 93 -11.52 -3.15 14.35
C TYR A 93 -11.04 -1.76 14.74
N ILE A 94 -10.80 -1.54 16.04
CA ILE A 94 -10.37 -0.24 16.57
C ILE A 94 -8.95 -0.34 17.10
N ILE A 95 -8.09 0.59 16.68
CA ILE A 95 -6.77 0.80 17.23
C ILE A 95 -6.76 2.21 17.83
N CYS A 96 -6.43 2.30 19.10
CA CYS A 96 -6.62 3.54 19.84
C CYS A 96 -5.53 3.84 20.87
N ALA A 97 -5.48 5.10 21.27
CA ALA A 97 -4.68 5.66 22.33
C ALA A 97 -5.36 6.94 22.84
N HIS A 98 -5.06 7.43 24.05
CA HIS A 98 -5.50 8.76 24.44
C HIS A 98 -4.46 9.82 24.12
N TYR A 99 -4.91 11.04 23.83
CA TYR A 99 -4.01 12.13 23.49
C TYR A 99 -3.91 13.23 24.55
N ASP A 100 -4.80 13.24 25.54
CA ASP A 100 -4.67 14.12 26.67
C ASP A 100 -3.53 13.69 27.62
N SER A 101 -3.21 14.50 28.60
CA SER A 101 -2.13 14.24 29.57
C SER A 101 -2.42 14.90 30.90
N VAL A 102 -1.79 14.43 31.97
CA VAL A 102 -1.93 15.05 33.32
C VAL A 102 -1.16 16.36 33.46
N THR A 103 -0.05 16.51 32.74
CA THR A 103 0.85 17.66 32.86
C THR A 103 1.55 17.98 31.52
N THR A 104 2.59 18.81 31.56
CA THR A 104 3.40 19.11 30.37
C THR A 104 4.32 17.94 30.01
N TYR A 105 4.71 17.84 28.77
CA TYR A 105 5.49 16.79 28.14
C TYR A 105 4.71 15.47 28.07
N CYS A 106 4.82 14.58 29.06
CA CYS A 106 4.16 13.28 29.06
C CYS A 106 4.40 12.55 27.73
N ALA A 107 5.69 12.30 27.42
CA ALA A 107 6.11 11.76 26.14
C ALA A 107 5.69 10.30 25.99
N ASP A 108 5.84 9.50 27.06
CA ASP A 108 5.37 8.14 27.09
C ASP A 108 3.86 8.07 27.32
N ASP A 109 3.38 8.82 28.30
CA ASP A 109 1.95 8.85 28.69
C ASP A 109 1.21 10.06 28.04
N ASN A 110 0.55 9.94 26.89
CA ASN A 110 0.55 8.78 26.00
C ASN A 110 0.81 9.28 24.55
N ALA A 111 1.87 10.13 24.37
CA ALA A 111 2.22 10.54 23.01
C ALA A 111 2.81 9.37 22.20
N THR A 112 3.37 8.34 22.87
CA THR A 112 3.85 7.12 22.22
C THR A 112 2.72 6.34 21.59
N GLY A 113 1.65 6.04 22.31
CA GLY A 113 0.46 5.37 21.78
C GLY A 113 -0.16 6.15 20.61
N VAL A 114 -0.32 7.48 20.76
CA VAL A 114 -0.84 8.34 19.68
C VAL A 114 0.04 8.27 18.44
N ALA A 115 1.35 8.36 18.58
CA ALA A 115 2.28 8.30 17.45
C ALA A 115 2.23 6.93 16.73
N ALA A 116 2.09 5.84 17.49
CA ALA A 116 1.93 4.50 16.95
C ALA A 116 0.61 4.35 16.16
N VAL A 117 -0.54 4.82 16.68
CA VAL A 117 -1.82 4.83 15.96
C VAL A 117 -1.69 5.59 14.64
N MET A 118 -1.06 6.77 14.65
CA MET A 118 -0.86 7.56 13.43
C MET A 118 0.07 6.88 12.42
N GLU A 119 1.13 6.20 12.87
CA GLU A 119 2.05 5.48 11.98
C GLU A 119 1.38 4.25 11.36
N ILE A 120 0.58 3.50 12.14
CA ILE A 120 -0.24 2.39 11.64
C ILE A 120 -1.24 2.91 10.59
N ALA A 121 -1.93 4.02 10.87
CA ALA A 121 -2.84 4.66 9.94
C ALA A 121 -2.14 5.08 8.64
N ARG A 122 -0.93 5.64 8.72
CA ARG A 122 -0.13 6.04 7.55
C ARG A 122 0.14 4.88 6.61
N LEU A 123 0.40 3.71 7.15
CA LEU A 123 0.71 2.51 6.35
C LEU A 123 -0.54 1.83 5.82
N LEU A 124 -1.54 1.62 6.67
CA LEU A 124 -2.74 0.87 6.30
C LEU A 124 -3.72 1.68 5.46
N SER A 125 -3.77 3.00 5.59
CA SER A 125 -4.65 3.84 4.75
C SER A 125 -4.33 3.75 3.26
N ASN A 126 -3.13 3.33 2.89
CA ASN A 126 -2.75 3.04 1.51
C ASN A 126 -3.14 1.63 1.03
N GLN A 127 -3.68 0.83 1.92
CA GLN A 127 -4.10 -0.54 1.62
C GLN A 127 -5.61 -0.61 1.51
N CYS A 128 -6.10 -1.58 0.77
CA CYS A 128 -7.50 -1.93 0.78
C CYS A 128 -7.77 -3.05 1.79
N THR A 129 -8.88 -2.96 2.50
CA THR A 129 -9.27 -3.91 3.54
C THR A 129 -10.68 -4.42 3.33
N ASP A 130 -10.94 -5.69 3.72
CA ASP A 130 -12.31 -6.21 3.74
C ASP A 130 -13.13 -5.56 4.84
N ASN A 131 -12.53 -5.45 6.05
CA ASN A 131 -13.17 -4.94 7.26
C ASN A 131 -12.76 -3.48 7.52
N THR A 132 -13.60 -2.75 8.23
CA THR A 132 -13.35 -1.35 8.62
C THR A 132 -12.30 -1.27 9.72
N ILE A 133 -11.39 -0.31 9.60
CA ILE A 133 -10.46 0.07 10.66
C ILE A 133 -10.85 1.46 11.17
N VAL A 134 -10.94 1.60 12.49
CA VAL A 134 -11.09 2.89 13.15
C VAL A 134 -9.81 3.19 13.94
N TYR A 135 -9.17 4.29 13.61
CA TYR A 135 -8.04 4.85 14.34
C TYR A 135 -8.61 5.94 15.25
N ALA A 136 -8.62 5.68 16.56
CA ALA A 136 -9.31 6.54 17.50
C ALA A 136 -8.32 7.11 18.53
N LEU A 137 -8.30 8.44 18.65
CA LEU A 137 -7.48 9.15 19.61
C LEU A 137 -8.44 9.82 20.62
N TRP A 138 -8.40 9.28 21.85
CA TRP A 138 -9.36 9.65 22.90
C TRP A 138 -8.92 10.90 23.65
N ASP A 139 -9.88 11.66 24.10
CA ASP A 139 -9.69 12.81 24.98
C ASP A 139 -10.25 12.50 26.38
N GLU A 140 -9.73 13.19 27.38
CA GLU A 140 -10.16 13.10 28.77
C GLU A 140 -10.09 11.66 29.35
N GLU A 141 -9.04 10.91 28.94
CA GLU A 141 -8.68 9.63 29.59
C GLU A 141 -8.33 9.87 31.05
N GLU A 142 -7.38 10.81 31.28
CA GLU A 142 -6.76 11.15 32.56
C GLU A 142 -7.73 11.66 33.62
N ILE A 143 -8.92 12.02 33.23
CA ILE A 143 -9.98 12.48 34.14
C ILE A 143 -11.21 11.55 34.13
N GLY A 144 -10.99 10.29 33.76
CA GLY A 144 -11.95 9.22 33.94
C GLY A 144 -12.40 8.51 32.67
N LEU A 145 -11.51 8.34 31.66
CA LEU A 145 -11.72 7.56 30.44
C LEU A 145 -12.95 8.05 29.66
N ARG A 146 -13.17 9.35 29.61
CA ARG A 146 -14.47 9.92 29.18
C ARG A 146 -14.68 9.80 27.67
N GLY A 147 -13.64 10.06 26.87
CA GLY A 147 -13.73 9.99 25.43
C GLY A 147 -14.04 8.59 24.93
N ALA A 148 -13.28 7.60 25.38
CA ALA A 148 -13.51 6.20 25.07
C ALA A 148 -14.86 5.70 25.59
N ASN A 149 -15.25 6.12 26.81
CA ASN A 149 -16.56 5.76 27.38
C ASN A 149 -17.71 6.29 26.55
N TYR A 150 -17.60 7.56 26.08
CA TYR A 150 -18.63 8.15 25.22
C TYR A 150 -18.75 7.38 23.90
N TYR A 151 -17.63 7.11 23.24
CA TYR A 151 -17.62 6.34 21.99
C TYR A 151 -18.20 4.95 22.16
N ALA A 152 -17.74 4.19 23.17
CA ALA A 152 -18.21 2.83 23.43
C ALA A 152 -19.72 2.78 23.75
N GLN A 153 -20.24 3.79 24.46
CA GLN A 153 -21.67 3.89 24.76
C GLN A 153 -22.48 4.20 23.49
N GLN A 154 -22.00 5.11 22.62
CA GLN A 154 -22.68 5.40 21.35
C GLN A 154 -22.70 4.19 20.42
N ALA A 155 -21.58 3.48 20.32
CA ALA A 155 -21.46 2.26 19.52
C ALA A 155 -22.37 1.12 20.04
N ALA A 156 -22.65 1.10 21.32
CA ALA A 156 -23.51 0.08 21.96
C ALA A 156 -24.99 0.51 22.03
N ASP A 157 -25.36 1.71 21.59
CA ASP A 157 -26.72 2.23 21.72
C ASP A 157 -27.68 1.55 20.74
N GLU A 158 -28.64 0.80 21.28
CA GLU A 158 -29.71 0.14 20.53
C GLU A 158 -31.07 0.89 20.70
N THR A 159 -31.05 2.10 21.25
CA THR A 159 -32.26 2.88 21.47
C THR A 159 -32.65 3.69 20.24
N ASN A 160 -33.90 4.14 20.17
CA ASN A 160 -34.40 5.03 19.11
C ASN A 160 -34.24 4.50 17.67
N GLY A 161 -34.10 3.18 17.49
CA GLY A 161 -33.91 2.55 16.18
C GLY A 161 -32.43 2.47 15.74
N ASN A 162 -31.49 2.82 16.60
CA ASN A 162 -30.07 2.56 16.40
C ASN A 162 -29.80 1.05 16.46
N THR A 163 -28.76 0.64 15.77
CA THR A 163 -28.20 -0.72 15.85
C THR A 163 -26.83 -0.65 16.48
N ARG A 164 -26.56 -1.62 17.36
CA ARG A 164 -25.23 -1.78 17.95
C ARG A 164 -24.18 -1.99 16.87
N ASP A 165 -23.07 -1.27 16.93
CA ASP A 165 -21.94 -1.46 16.02
C ASP A 165 -21.30 -2.83 16.23
N ASN A 166 -20.87 -3.46 15.15
CA ASN A 166 -20.21 -4.76 15.19
C ASN A 166 -18.69 -4.59 15.38
N ILE A 167 -18.29 -4.13 16.58
CA ILE A 167 -16.88 -4.00 16.94
C ILE A 167 -16.34 -5.38 17.32
N LEU A 168 -15.47 -5.93 16.46
CA LEU A 168 -14.89 -7.26 16.60
C LEU A 168 -13.65 -7.29 17.50
N GLY A 169 -12.91 -6.19 17.58
CA GLY A 169 -11.72 -6.08 18.41
C GLY A 169 -11.23 -4.66 18.61
N VAL A 170 -10.75 -4.38 19.79
CA VAL A 170 -10.13 -3.11 20.17
C VAL A 170 -8.75 -3.39 20.73
N ILE A 171 -7.72 -2.73 20.18
CA ILE A 171 -6.40 -2.65 20.81
C ILE A 171 -6.17 -1.21 21.25
N ASN A 172 -6.05 -1.04 22.55
CA ASN A 172 -5.62 0.20 23.15
C ASN A 172 -4.12 0.16 23.37
N MET A 173 -3.38 1.17 22.91
CA MET A 173 -1.96 1.34 23.17
C MET A 173 -1.78 2.46 24.18
N ASP A 174 -1.15 2.14 25.30
CA ASP A 174 -1.00 3.11 26.39
C ASP A 174 0.34 2.88 27.07
N MET A 175 1.21 3.88 27.00
CA MET A 175 2.61 3.83 27.45
C MET A 175 3.37 2.68 26.80
N ILE A 176 3.91 2.91 25.62
CA ILE A 176 4.62 1.88 24.82
C ILE A 176 6.06 2.28 24.51
N GLY A 177 6.61 3.18 25.27
CA GLY A 177 7.90 3.80 24.96
C GLY A 177 9.03 3.52 25.95
N TYR A 178 8.76 2.90 27.09
CA TYR A 178 9.79 2.66 28.09
C TYR A 178 10.00 1.14 28.31
N ASP A 179 11.26 0.75 28.40
CA ASP A 179 11.72 -0.60 28.69
C ASP A 179 12.99 -0.52 29.53
N GLY A 180 12.91 -0.85 30.81
CA GLY A 180 14.05 -0.72 31.71
C GLY A 180 13.82 -1.28 33.10
N ASP A 181 14.48 -2.37 33.47
CA ASP A 181 14.43 -3.05 34.77
C ASP A 181 14.85 -2.21 35.96
N ALA A 182 15.86 -1.37 35.76
CA ALA A 182 16.41 -0.54 36.80
C ALA A 182 17.26 0.60 36.21
N PRO A 183 17.50 1.68 36.93
CA PRO A 183 18.34 2.78 36.43
C PRO A 183 19.69 2.29 35.92
N GLY A 184 19.92 2.40 34.60
CA GLY A 184 21.14 1.98 33.91
C GLY A 184 21.23 0.49 33.54
N ALA A 185 20.14 -0.29 33.70
CA ALA A 185 20.00 -1.59 33.08
C ALA A 185 19.48 -1.40 31.65
N ALA A 186 19.82 -2.33 30.74
CA ALA A 186 19.12 -2.46 29.48
C ALA A 186 17.82 -3.20 29.75
N GLY A 187 16.73 -2.79 29.13
CA GLY A 187 15.48 -3.51 29.18
C GLY A 187 15.57 -4.89 28.54
N ASP A 188 14.60 -5.73 28.79
CA ASP A 188 14.49 -7.06 28.20
C ASP A 188 13.32 -7.20 27.22
N ASN A 189 12.76 -6.03 26.84
CA ASN A 189 11.65 -5.86 25.89
C ASN A 189 10.34 -6.56 26.35
N ASP A 190 10.13 -6.64 27.68
CA ASP A 190 8.89 -7.11 28.27
C ASP A 190 7.74 -6.12 27.98
N PHE A 191 6.58 -6.61 27.60
CA PHE A 191 5.38 -5.79 27.46
C PHE A 191 4.13 -6.53 27.96
N ASP A 192 3.18 -5.79 28.48
CA ASP A 192 1.94 -6.36 28.99
C ASP A 192 0.86 -6.45 27.91
N ILE A 193 0.14 -7.59 27.91
CA ILE A 193 -1.16 -7.74 27.25
C ILE A 193 -2.22 -7.91 28.33
N ASP A 194 -2.89 -6.82 28.69
CA ASP A 194 -3.98 -6.85 29.64
C ASP A 194 -5.26 -7.35 29.01
N VAL A 195 -5.79 -8.45 29.53
CA VAL A 195 -6.95 -9.13 28.98
C VAL A 195 -7.91 -9.60 30.06
N ARG A 196 -9.20 -9.66 29.74
CA ARG A 196 -10.24 -10.30 30.53
C ARG A 196 -11.08 -11.23 29.67
N ASN A 197 -11.73 -12.22 30.31
CA ASN A 197 -12.66 -13.09 29.60
C ASN A 197 -14.01 -12.37 29.38
N ILE A 198 -13.96 -11.32 28.54
CA ILE A 198 -15.14 -10.53 28.14
C ILE A 198 -15.21 -10.59 26.60
N ALA A 199 -16.38 -10.97 26.11
CA ALA A 199 -16.59 -11.25 24.68
C ALA A 199 -15.44 -12.14 24.11
N ASN A 200 -14.77 -11.73 23.03
CA ASN A 200 -13.67 -12.48 22.42
C ASN A 200 -12.28 -11.88 22.76
N SER A 201 -12.13 -11.16 23.87
CA SER A 201 -10.85 -10.50 24.21
C SER A 201 -9.68 -11.49 24.32
N ILE A 202 -9.94 -12.71 24.81
CA ILE A 202 -8.91 -13.78 24.85
C ILE A 202 -8.42 -14.13 23.43
N ALA A 203 -9.30 -14.11 22.43
CA ALA A 203 -8.90 -14.39 21.06
C ALA A 203 -8.00 -13.27 20.49
N ILE A 204 -8.20 -12.00 20.87
CA ILE A 204 -7.30 -10.90 20.48
C ILE A 204 -5.89 -11.15 21.02
N LYS A 205 -5.78 -11.50 22.31
CA LYS A 205 -4.50 -11.85 22.94
C LYS A 205 -3.85 -13.06 22.24
N ASP A 206 -4.62 -14.13 21.94
CA ASP A 206 -4.10 -15.31 21.24
C ASP A 206 -3.62 -14.98 19.82
N ASP A 207 -4.32 -14.09 19.12
CA ASP A 207 -3.91 -13.58 17.79
C ASP A 207 -2.60 -12.79 17.87
N LEU A 208 -2.41 -11.90 18.86
CA LEU A 208 -1.16 -11.16 19.08
C LEU A 208 0.01 -12.13 19.32
N ILE A 209 -0.16 -13.13 20.18
CA ILE A 209 0.85 -14.18 20.42
C ILE A 209 1.13 -14.99 19.16
N SER A 210 0.10 -15.30 18.38
CA SER A 210 0.28 -16.00 17.08
C SER A 210 1.12 -15.17 16.10
N ILE A 211 0.97 -13.85 16.09
CA ILE A 211 1.77 -12.93 15.25
C ILE A 211 3.21 -12.88 15.75
N LEU A 212 3.45 -12.79 17.05
CA LEU A 212 4.80 -12.88 17.63
C LEU A 212 5.51 -14.18 17.24
N ASN A 213 4.79 -15.29 17.17
CA ASN A 213 5.34 -16.58 16.74
C ASN A 213 5.48 -16.72 15.22
N THR A 214 4.82 -15.88 14.42
CA THR A 214 4.84 -15.95 12.97
C THR A 214 5.95 -15.11 12.35
N TYR A 215 6.20 -13.94 12.92
CA TYR A 215 7.20 -12.99 12.48
C TYR A 215 8.33 -12.88 13.52
N THR A 216 9.42 -12.23 13.16
CA THR A 216 10.53 -12.00 14.09
C THR A 216 10.34 -10.65 14.77
N PHE A 217 10.25 -10.68 16.09
CA PHE A 217 10.22 -9.51 16.96
C PHE A 217 11.29 -9.63 18.05
N ASP A 218 11.73 -8.52 18.56
CA ASP A 218 12.52 -8.42 19.77
C ASP A 218 11.60 -7.94 20.90
N LEU A 219 10.63 -8.76 21.27
CA LEU A 219 9.60 -8.50 22.29
C LEU A 219 9.33 -9.76 23.08
N ASN A 220 9.01 -9.57 24.37
CA ASN A 220 8.67 -10.64 25.31
C ASN A 220 7.30 -10.34 25.96
N GLU A 221 6.27 -11.12 25.61
CA GLU A 221 4.92 -10.86 26.07
C GLU A 221 4.66 -11.33 27.50
N ILE A 222 4.07 -10.48 28.30
CA ILE A 222 3.55 -10.79 29.63
C ILE A 222 2.00 -10.71 29.56
N VAL A 223 1.34 -11.83 29.78
CA VAL A 223 -0.14 -11.88 29.76
C VAL A 223 -0.71 -11.61 31.14
N VAL A 224 -1.41 -10.49 31.26
CA VAL A 224 -2.07 -10.08 32.50
C VAL A 224 -3.55 -10.45 32.45
N ASN A 225 -3.98 -11.42 33.25
CA ASN A 225 -5.38 -11.87 33.33
C ASN A 225 -5.79 -12.23 34.78
N PRO A 226 -6.67 -11.47 35.43
CA PRO A 226 -7.48 -10.36 34.90
C PRO A 226 -6.64 -9.10 34.73
N GLY A 227 -6.68 -8.51 33.54
CA GLY A 227 -5.99 -7.28 33.21
C GLY A 227 -6.55 -6.06 33.95
N THR A 228 -5.81 -4.98 33.97
CA THR A 228 -6.20 -3.71 34.57
C THR A 228 -7.49 -3.14 33.97
N THR A 229 -8.13 -2.23 34.65
CA THR A 229 -9.26 -1.43 34.14
C THR A 229 -8.91 0.07 34.10
N ALA A 230 -7.63 0.37 34.24
CA ALA A 230 -7.16 1.73 34.44
C ALA A 230 -6.95 2.52 33.10
N SER A 231 -7.20 1.89 31.94
CA SER A 231 -7.13 2.56 30.66
C SER A 231 -8.35 2.31 29.77
N ASP A 232 -8.41 2.94 28.60
CA ASP A 232 -9.56 3.13 27.71
C ASP A 232 -10.20 1.83 27.20
N HIS A 233 -9.43 0.76 26.99
CA HIS A 233 -9.95 -0.57 26.62
C HIS A 233 -11.05 -1.05 27.57
N SER A 234 -10.98 -0.67 28.84
CA SER A 234 -11.96 -1.09 29.87
C SER A 234 -13.36 -0.55 29.62
N ARG A 235 -13.49 0.57 28.87
CA ARG A 235 -14.80 1.14 28.54
C ARG A 235 -15.51 0.31 27.49
N PHE A 236 -14.76 -0.35 26.62
CA PHE A 236 -15.30 -1.33 25.67
C PHE A 236 -15.72 -2.61 26.37
N TRP A 237 -14.93 -3.10 27.35
CA TRP A 237 -15.35 -4.22 28.20
C TRP A 237 -16.68 -3.92 28.91
N ASN A 238 -16.89 -2.72 29.44
CA ASN A 238 -18.11 -2.31 30.10
C ASN A 238 -19.34 -2.39 29.20
N GLN A 239 -19.15 -2.25 27.89
CA GLN A 239 -20.21 -2.39 26.88
C GLN A 239 -20.24 -3.81 26.26
N GLY A 240 -19.45 -4.76 26.75
CA GLY A 240 -19.42 -6.14 26.29
C GLY A 240 -18.73 -6.32 24.94
N TYR A 241 -17.84 -5.40 24.56
CA TYR A 241 -16.96 -5.54 23.40
C TYR A 241 -15.64 -6.24 23.76
N SER A 242 -15.01 -6.84 22.75
CA SER A 242 -13.68 -7.44 22.84
C SER A 242 -12.61 -6.36 22.84
N ALA A 243 -11.74 -6.34 23.84
CA ALA A 243 -10.65 -5.36 23.92
C ALA A 243 -9.43 -5.93 24.66
N VAL A 244 -8.26 -5.37 24.39
CA VAL A 244 -7.02 -5.57 25.15
C VAL A 244 -6.28 -4.23 25.29
N LEU A 245 -5.47 -4.12 26.34
CA LEU A 245 -4.44 -3.09 26.45
C LEU A 245 -3.09 -3.72 26.06
N VAL A 246 -2.30 -2.98 25.32
CA VAL A 246 -0.89 -3.25 25.04
C VAL A 246 -0.09 -2.06 25.56
N GLY A 247 0.82 -2.31 26.46
CA GLY A 247 1.65 -1.29 27.10
C GLY A 247 2.96 -1.84 27.64
N GLU A 248 3.78 -0.97 28.18
CA GLU A 248 5.00 -1.36 28.91
C GLU A 248 4.65 -2.27 30.09
N SER A 249 5.62 -3.09 30.55
CA SER A 249 5.32 -4.09 31.57
C SER A 249 5.32 -3.56 32.99
N TRP A 250 4.13 -3.47 33.58
CA TRP A 250 3.95 -3.18 35.01
C TRP A 250 4.16 -4.43 35.87
N GLU A 251 3.94 -5.60 35.32
CA GLU A 251 4.06 -6.86 36.05
C GLU A 251 5.52 -7.24 36.33
N THR A 252 6.46 -6.78 35.49
CA THR A 252 7.91 -7.01 35.66
C THR A 252 8.63 -5.81 36.25
N ASN A 253 7.92 -4.68 36.49
CA ASN A 253 8.42 -3.37 36.94
C ASN A 253 9.30 -2.67 35.91
N ASP A 254 9.00 -2.83 34.66
CA ASP A 254 9.64 -2.19 33.50
C ASP A 254 9.01 -0.86 33.11
N GLN A 255 7.96 -0.45 33.81
CA GLN A 255 7.28 0.81 33.53
C GLN A 255 8.17 2.02 33.81
N THR A 256 7.91 3.13 33.10
CA THR A 256 8.62 4.39 33.31
C THR A 256 8.53 4.86 34.77
N PRO A 257 9.65 5.24 35.40
CA PRO A 257 9.66 5.81 36.74
C PRO A 257 9.07 7.23 36.78
N ASP A 258 8.88 7.86 35.63
CA ASP A 258 8.43 9.25 35.50
C ASP A 258 6.92 9.37 35.18
N TYR A 259 6.17 8.28 35.32
CA TYR A 259 4.72 8.22 35.13
C TYR A 259 4.00 9.38 35.84
N HIS A 260 3.11 10.08 35.13
CA HIS A 260 2.34 11.22 35.59
C HIS A 260 3.17 12.43 36.08
N THR A 261 4.41 12.57 35.60
CA THR A 261 5.26 13.71 35.92
C THR A 261 5.73 14.48 34.67
N SER A 262 6.21 15.68 34.85
CA SER A 262 6.83 16.47 33.78
C SER A 262 8.25 16.00 33.41
N ASN A 263 8.74 14.94 34.05
CA ASN A 263 10.02 14.33 33.70
C ASN A 263 9.83 13.21 32.62
N ASP A 264 8.62 12.80 32.36
CA ASP A 264 8.30 11.92 31.23
C ASP A 264 8.61 12.65 29.91
N ARG A 265 9.79 12.37 29.34
CA ARG A 265 10.41 13.11 28.24
C ARG A 265 10.82 12.20 27.09
N VAL A 266 10.97 12.82 25.92
CA VAL A 266 11.43 12.15 24.69
C VAL A 266 12.79 11.47 24.87
N GLU A 267 13.66 12.01 25.73
CA GLU A 267 15.00 11.44 25.97
C GLU A 267 14.99 10.10 26.71
N ASP A 268 13.88 9.75 27.35
CA ASP A 268 13.69 8.50 28.10
C ASP A 268 13.02 7.41 27.28
N ILE A 269 12.53 7.73 26.07
CA ILE A 269 11.81 6.77 25.21
C ILE A 269 12.79 5.84 24.50
N ASP A 270 12.58 4.53 24.65
CA ASP A 270 13.17 3.52 23.77
C ASP A 270 12.37 3.39 22.48
N PHE A 271 12.81 4.12 21.46
CA PHE A 271 12.16 4.11 20.16
C PHE A 271 12.32 2.81 19.39
N GLN A 272 13.27 1.95 19.75
CA GLN A 272 13.39 0.63 19.14
C GLN A 272 12.28 -0.29 19.67
N TYR A 273 12.12 -0.34 20.99
CA TYR A 273 11.03 -1.05 21.65
C TYR A 273 9.66 -0.56 21.16
N MET A 274 9.40 0.75 21.17
CA MET A 274 8.19 1.36 20.64
C MET A 274 7.93 0.96 19.17
N THR A 275 8.99 0.90 18.35
CA THR A 275 8.88 0.48 16.94
C THR A 275 8.42 -0.97 16.84
N GLU A 276 8.94 -1.87 17.66
CA GLU A 276 8.56 -3.28 17.66
C GLU A 276 7.09 -3.47 18.09
N LEU A 277 6.63 -2.78 19.14
CA LEU A 277 5.22 -2.80 19.55
C LEU A 277 4.30 -2.22 18.46
N THR A 278 4.71 -1.14 17.81
CA THR A 278 3.98 -0.57 16.67
C THR A 278 3.85 -1.58 15.52
N LYS A 279 4.91 -2.33 15.21
CA LYS A 279 4.88 -3.39 14.19
C LYS A 279 3.95 -4.54 14.58
N LEU A 280 3.94 -4.94 15.84
CA LEU A 280 3.06 -6.00 16.35
C LEU A 280 1.59 -5.63 16.14
N VAL A 281 1.19 -4.42 16.59
CA VAL A 281 -0.19 -3.95 16.46
C VAL A 281 -0.56 -3.69 14.99
N LEU A 282 0.38 -3.19 14.16
CA LEU A 282 0.20 -3.10 12.71
C LEU A 282 -0.10 -4.47 12.09
N ALA A 283 0.70 -5.49 12.42
CA ALA A 283 0.54 -6.83 11.86
C ALA A 283 -0.80 -7.47 12.28
N TYR A 284 -1.21 -7.27 13.54
CA TYR A 284 -2.54 -7.66 14.01
C TYR A 284 -3.64 -6.97 13.19
N THR A 285 -3.57 -5.65 13.10
CA THR A 285 -4.58 -4.84 12.42
C THR A 285 -4.70 -5.23 10.94
N ALA A 286 -3.58 -5.35 10.24
CA ALA A 286 -3.53 -5.78 8.85
C ALA A 286 -4.13 -7.18 8.64
N THR A 287 -3.85 -8.12 9.57
CA THR A 287 -4.41 -9.48 9.53
C THR A 287 -5.91 -9.47 9.73
N LYS A 288 -6.41 -8.71 10.71
CA LYS A 288 -7.83 -8.69 11.08
C LYS A 288 -8.68 -7.86 10.12
N ALA A 289 -8.13 -6.77 9.61
CA ALA A 289 -8.78 -6.00 8.55
C ALA A 289 -8.86 -6.76 7.23
N ASN A 290 -8.10 -7.84 7.08
CA ASN A 290 -8.00 -8.69 5.90
C ASN A 290 -7.66 -7.90 4.63
N LEU A 291 -6.37 -7.67 4.42
CA LEU A 291 -5.87 -6.88 3.29
C LEU A 291 -6.30 -7.48 1.96
N ILE A 292 -6.94 -6.69 1.11
CA ILE A 292 -7.33 -7.08 -0.24
C ILE A 292 -6.13 -6.89 -1.17
N ALA A 293 -5.58 -8.00 -1.64
CA ALA A 293 -4.50 -7.98 -2.60
C ALA A 293 -5.03 -7.81 -4.03
N VAL A 294 -4.54 -6.79 -4.75
CA VAL A 294 -4.76 -6.65 -6.18
C VAL A 294 -3.42 -6.83 -6.89
N ASP A 295 -3.28 -7.91 -7.67
CA ASP A 295 -2.10 -8.14 -8.49
C ASP A 295 -2.17 -7.27 -9.75
N ASN A 296 -1.51 -6.11 -9.71
CA ASN A 296 -1.47 -5.16 -10.82
C ASN A 296 -0.34 -5.44 -11.84
N THR A 297 0.24 -6.65 -11.83
CA THR A 297 1.25 -7.03 -12.81
C THR A 297 0.63 -7.53 -14.11
N VAL A 298 1.36 -7.36 -15.20
CA VAL A 298 0.93 -7.73 -16.56
C VAL A 298 1.96 -8.64 -17.21
N ILE A 299 1.50 -9.75 -17.78
CA ILE A 299 2.30 -10.62 -18.65
C ILE A 299 2.13 -10.15 -20.10
N GLN A 300 3.24 -10.00 -20.80
CA GLN A 300 3.26 -9.73 -22.23
C GLN A 300 3.67 -10.97 -23.02
N THR A 301 2.88 -11.29 -24.02
CA THR A 301 3.20 -12.28 -25.06
C THR A 301 3.54 -11.55 -26.38
N ALA A 302 3.74 -12.29 -27.45
CA ALA A 302 3.96 -11.69 -28.77
C ALA A 302 2.73 -10.95 -29.32
N THR A 303 1.53 -11.31 -28.86
CA THR A 303 0.26 -10.82 -29.40
C THR A 303 -0.61 -10.12 -28.36
N ASP A 304 -0.45 -10.44 -27.09
CA ASP A 304 -1.39 -10.07 -26.05
C ASP A 304 -0.70 -9.55 -24.79
N LEU A 305 -1.42 -8.70 -24.06
CA LEU A 305 -1.16 -8.32 -22.68
C LEU A 305 -2.21 -8.99 -21.79
N THR A 306 -1.80 -9.61 -20.69
CA THR A 306 -2.71 -10.30 -19.77
C THR A 306 -2.43 -9.87 -18.34
N SER A 307 -3.46 -9.41 -17.61
CA SER A 307 -3.38 -9.16 -16.18
C SER A 307 -3.17 -10.47 -15.42
N ASN A 308 -2.25 -10.47 -14.44
CA ASN A 308 -2.06 -11.61 -13.54
C ASN A 308 -3.18 -11.77 -12.52
N GLN A 309 -3.94 -10.71 -12.22
CA GLN A 309 -5.12 -10.82 -11.37
C GLN A 309 -6.14 -11.74 -12.03
N ALA A 310 -6.48 -12.83 -11.33
CA ALA A 310 -7.37 -13.86 -11.89
C ALA A 310 -8.87 -13.50 -11.77
N THR A 311 -9.22 -12.65 -10.81
CA THR A 311 -10.60 -12.26 -10.50
C THR A 311 -10.71 -10.74 -10.47
N GLY A 312 -11.91 -10.22 -10.74
CA GLY A 312 -12.17 -8.77 -10.73
C GLY A 312 -12.67 -8.25 -12.06
N THR A 313 -12.75 -6.95 -12.19
CA THR A 313 -13.06 -6.24 -13.43
C THR A 313 -11.81 -5.54 -13.95
N TYR A 314 -11.74 -5.37 -15.27
CA TYR A 314 -10.56 -4.83 -15.94
C TYR A 314 -10.97 -3.69 -16.87
N GLN A 315 -10.12 -2.67 -17.00
CA GLN A 315 -10.21 -1.65 -18.01
C GLN A 315 -8.80 -1.32 -18.54
N TRP A 316 -8.50 -1.70 -19.78
CA TRP A 316 -7.23 -1.35 -20.39
C TRP A 316 -7.17 0.13 -20.77
N ILE A 317 -6.00 0.73 -20.58
CA ILE A 317 -5.72 2.15 -20.73
C ILE A 317 -4.57 2.30 -21.72
N ASN A 318 -4.69 3.27 -22.64
CA ASN A 318 -3.58 3.73 -23.44
C ASN A 318 -2.79 4.78 -22.64
N CYS A 319 -1.57 4.43 -22.23
CA CYS A 319 -0.72 5.32 -21.43
C CYS A 319 -0.24 6.56 -22.18
N ASP A 320 -0.10 6.47 -23.52
CA ASP A 320 0.40 7.60 -24.33
C ASP A 320 -0.63 8.74 -24.40
N THR A 321 -1.91 8.40 -24.27
CA THR A 321 -3.03 9.36 -24.27
C THR A 321 -3.70 9.49 -22.90
N ASN A 322 -3.37 8.61 -21.96
CA ASN A 322 -3.99 8.49 -20.65
C ASN A 322 -5.52 8.34 -20.73
N THR A 323 -5.99 7.49 -21.67
CA THR A 323 -7.44 7.26 -21.89
C THR A 323 -7.80 5.79 -21.85
N PRO A 324 -8.98 5.44 -21.30
CA PRO A 324 -9.50 4.08 -21.37
C PRO A 324 -9.74 3.64 -22.81
N ILE A 325 -9.43 2.39 -23.11
CA ILE A 325 -9.67 1.78 -24.42
C ILE A 325 -11.08 1.20 -24.42
N SER A 326 -11.95 1.75 -25.26
CA SER A 326 -13.36 1.37 -25.31
C SER A 326 -13.53 -0.15 -25.59
N GLY A 327 -14.27 -0.83 -24.70
CA GLY A 327 -14.56 -2.26 -24.82
C GLY A 327 -13.42 -3.20 -24.42
N ALA A 328 -12.26 -2.69 -24.03
CA ALA A 328 -11.13 -3.50 -23.55
C ALA A 328 -11.28 -3.80 -22.05
N THR A 329 -12.21 -4.67 -21.70
CA THR A 329 -12.60 -4.98 -20.31
C THR A 329 -12.38 -6.45 -19.92
N ASN A 330 -11.66 -7.21 -20.75
CA ASN A 330 -11.29 -8.58 -20.43
C ASN A 330 -9.93 -8.62 -19.70
N GLN A 331 -9.65 -9.68 -18.97
CA GLN A 331 -8.36 -9.95 -18.34
C GLN A 331 -7.19 -9.85 -19.34
N SER A 332 -7.41 -10.31 -20.59
CA SER A 332 -6.43 -10.21 -21.68
C SER A 332 -6.86 -9.18 -22.70
N PHE A 333 -5.89 -8.47 -23.25
CA PHE A 333 -6.05 -7.44 -24.27
C PHE A 333 -5.05 -7.65 -25.41
N THR A 334 -5.54 -7.63 -26.65
CA THR A 334 -4.73 -7.69 -27.87
C THR A 334 -4.60 -6.28 -28.45
N PRO A 335 -3.47 -5.57 -28.24
CA PRO A 335 -3.26 -4.26 -28.84
C PRO A 335 -3.23 -4.31 -30.37
N SER A 336 -3.95 -3.43 -31.03
CA SER A 336 -3.94 -3.29 -32.50
C SER A 336 -2.83 -2.40 -33.03
N THR A 337 -2.17 -1.64 -32.17
CA THR A 337 -1.10 -0.69 -32.51
C THR A 337 0.04 -0.78 -31.51
N ASN A 338 1.24 -0.36 -31.93
CA ASN A 338 2.36 -0.17 -31.01
C ASN A 338 2.04 0.98 -30.04
N GLY A 339 2.42 0.83 -28.78
CA GLY A 339 2.15 1.85 -27.76
C GLY A 339 2.46 1.36 -26.37
N ASN A 340 2.18 2.20 -25.38
CA ASN A 340 2.28 1.86 -23.96
C ASN A 340 0.88 1.64 -23.39
N TYR A 341 0.69 0.55 -22.70
CA TYR A 341 -0.62 0.12 -22.19
C TYR A 341 -0.53 -0.24 -20.72
N ALA A 342 -1.58 0.09 -19.98
CA ALA A 342 -1.79 -0.35 -18.60
C ALA A 342 -3.18 -0.94 -18.45
N VAL A 343 -3.43 -1.65 -17.36
CA VAL A 343 -4.75 -2.14 -17.00
C VAL A 343 -5.12 -1.61 -15.61
N GLU A 344 -6.29 -1.02 -15.52
CA GLU A 344 -6.97 -0.74 -14.26
C GLU A 344 -7.74 -2.00 -13.86
N ILE A 345 -7.54 -2.46 -12.63
CA ILE A 345 -8.07 -3.71 -12.09
C ILE A 345 -8.84 -3.37 -10.83
N THR A 346 -10.12 -3.77 -10.76
CA THR A 346 -10.91 -3.65 -9.53
C THR A 346 -11.24 -5.05 -9.03
N ASN A 347 -10.79 -5.37 -7.81
CA ASN A 347 -11.05 -6.64 -7.13
C ASN A 347 -11.46 -6.38 -5.68
N GLY A 348 -12.58 -6.94 -5.21
CA GLY A 348 -13.09 -6.73 -3.86
C GLY A 348 -13.34 -5.25 -3.54
N GLY A 349 -13.77 -4.43 -4.51
CA GLY A 349 -13.95 -2.98 -4.34
C GLY A 349 -12.67 -2.16 -4.46
N CYS A 350 -11.49 -2.80 -4.50
CA CYS A 350 -10.19 -2.13 -4.57
C CYS A 350 -9.70 -1.98 -6.00
N THR A 351 -9.25 -0.80 -6.37
CA THR A 351 -8.81 -0.49 -7.71
C THR A 351 -7.31 -0.17 -7.72
N GLU A 352 -6.57 -0.87 -8.59
CA GLU A 352 -5.16 -0.65 -8.85
C GLU A 352 -4.91 -0.51 -10.35
N ILE A 353 -3.88 0.27 -10.71
CA ILE A 353 -3.45 0.41 -12.09
C ILE A 353 -2.06 -0.21 -12.24
N SER A 354 -1.87 -1.01 -13.29
CA SER A 354 -0.57 -1.58 -13.61
C SER A 354 0.43 -0.51 -14.07
N ASN A 355 1.71 -0.84 -14.01
CA ASN A 355 2.70 -0.06 -14.76
C ASN A 355 2.41 -0.13 -16.26
N CYS A 356 2.77 0.93 -17.00
CA CYS A 356 2.68 0.93 -18.45
C CYS A 356 3.67 -0.08 -19.06
N VAL A 357 3.14 -0.98 -19.88
CA VAL A 357 3.90 -2.00 -20.62
C VAL A 357 4.04 -1.54 -22.06
N ASN A 358 5.28 -1.46 -22.56
CA ASN A 358 5.52 -1.15 -23.96
C ASN A 358 5.23 -2.37 -24.84
N PHE A 359 4.23 -2.26 -25.68
CA PHE A 359 3.83 -3.29 -26.61
C PHE A 359 4.20 -2.91 -28.04
N SER A 360 4.94 -3.77 -28.71
CA SER A 360 5.25 -3.63 -30.13
C SER A 360 4.76 -4.86 -30.89
N VAL A 361 3.84 -4.65 -31.80
CA VAL A 361 3.40 -5.71 -32.72
C VAL A 361 4.56 -6.00 -33.67
N LEU A 362 5.10 -7.20 -33.59
CA LEU A 362 6.03 -7.71 -34.59
C LEU A 362 5.26 -8.17 -35.84
N SER A 363 4.43 -7.32 -36.42
CA SER A 363 3.85 -7.58 -37.73
C SER A 363 4.75 -6.98 -38.79
N ASN A 364 5.51 -7.81 -39.46
CA ASN A 364 5.93 -7.47 -40.80
C ASN A 364 4.71 -7.62 -41.71
N GLU A 365 3.98 -6.54 -41.97
CA GLU A 365 3.01 -6.58 -43.05
C GLU A 365 3.72 -7.00 -44.34
N GLU A 366 3.12 -7.86 -45.13
CA GLU A 366 3.67 -8.19 -46.44
C GLU A 366 3.37 -7.08 -47.45
N PHE A 367 4.32 -6.84 -48.34
CA PHE A 367 4.06 -5.95 -49.48
C PHE A 367 2.96 -6.55 -50.36
N GLN A 368 2.02 -5.74 -50.75
CA GLN A 368 1.01 -6.14 -51.73
C GLN A 368 1.59 -6.28 -53.12
N PRO A 369 1.02 -7.10 -54.03
CA PRO A 369 1.54 -7.30 -55.37
C PRO A 369 1.62 -6.04 -56.23
N ASN A 370 0.90 -4.99 -55.86
CA ASN A 370 0.95 -3.68 -56.51
C ASN A 370 1.98 -2.70 -55.89
N GLU A 371 2.59 -3.08 -54.77
CA GLU A 371 3.62 -2.25 -54.09
C GLU A 371 5.05 -2.63 -54.49
N ILE A 372 5.30 -3.94 -54.60
CA ILE A 372 6.62 -4.46 -55.00
C ILE A 372 6.43 -5.55 -56.07
N LYS A 373 7.22 -5.49 -57.13
CA LYS A 373 7.32 -6.57 -58.14
C LYS A 373 8.77 -6.96 -58.34
N VAL A 374 9.04 -8.25 -58.36
CA VAL A 374 10.38 -8.82 -58.61
C VAL A 374 10.31 -9.69 -59.87
N TYR A 375 11.09 -9.33 -60.88
CA TYR A 375 11.09 -10.05 -62.15
C TYR A 375 12.45 -9.86 -62.88
N PRO A 376 12.73 -10.65 -63.99
CA PRO A 376 12.00 -11.82 -64.40
C PRO A 376 12.23 -13.05 -63.49
N ASN A 377 11.34 -14.01 -63.49
CA ASN A 377 11.57 -15.28 -62.85
C ASN A 377 11.15 -16.40 -63.80
N PRO A 378 12.04 -17.20 -64.35
CA PRO A 378 13.48 -17.26 -64.08
C PRO A 378 14.28 -16.03 -64.53
N VAL A 379 15.43 -15.82 -63.85
CA VAL A 379 16.36 -14.72 -64.11
C VAL A 379 17.64 -15.24 -64.79
N LYS A 380 18.14 -14.54 -65.82
CA LYS A 380 19.40 -14.88 -66.47
C LYS A 380 20.56 -13.98 -65.97
N SER A 381 20.40 -12.67 -66.03
CA SER A 381 21.50 -11.73 -65.77
C SER A 381 21.14 -10.62 -64.76
N ILE A 382 19.94 -10.10 -64.80
CA ILE A 382 19.53 -8.94 -64.02
C ILE A 382 18.19 -9.23 -63.33
N ILE A 383 18.13 -9.03 -62.03
CA ILE A 383 16.90 -8.96 -61.25
C ILE A 383 16.40 -7.52 -61.28
N LYS A 384 15.15 -7.35 -61.68
CA LYS A 384 14.45 -6.06 -61.70
C LYS A 384 13.43 -6.00 -60.57
N ILE A 385 13.38 -4.87 -59.88
CA ILE A 385 12.46 -4.65 -58.79
C ILE A 385 11.77 -3.31 -59.04
N ASP A 386 10.44 -3.35 -59.22
CA ASP A 386 9.61 -2.16 -59.16
C ASP A 386 9.20 -1.91 -57.74
N ASN A 387 9.47 -0.70 -57.23
CA ASN A 387 9.12 -0.24 -55.87
C ASN A 387 8.16 0.95 -55.99
N PHE A 388 6.87 0.66 -55.87
CA PHE A 388 5.79 1.67 -55.91
C PHE A 388 5.43 2.22 -54.53
N THR A 389 6.24 1.92 -53.49
CA THR A 389 5.93 2.32 -52.09
C THR A 389 6.41 3.73 -51.77
N GLU A 390 7.18 4.38 -52.63
CA GLU A 390 7.87 5.67 -52.33
C GLU A 390 8.80 5.63 -51.11
N SER A 391 8.95 4.45 -50.49
CA SER A 391 9.75 4.21 -49.28
C SER A 391 11.13 3.64 -49.62
N GLU A 392 12.10 3.88 -48.73
CA GLU A 392 13.38 3.18 -48.80
C GLU A 392 13.16 1.70 -48.41
N ILE A 393 13.70 0.80 -49.24
CA ILE A 393 13.67 -0.63 -49.03
C ILE A 393 15.08 -1.21 -48.95
N ASP A 394 15.25 -2.12 -47.97
CA ASP A 394 16.44 -2.98 -47.88
C ASP A 394 16.19 -4.25 -48.69
N ILE A 395 17.12 -4.61 -49.53
CA ILE A 395 17.05 -5.79 -50.38
C ILE A 395 18.22 -6.71 -50.04
N THR A 396 17.89 -7.97 -49.65
CA THR A 396 18.90 -9.00 -49.37
C THR A 396 18.59 -10.23 -50.18
N ILE A 397 19.57 -10.73 -50.94
CA ILE A 397 19.41 -11.95 -51.73
C ILE A 397 20.23 -13.05 -51.05
N ASN A 398 19.56 -14.17 -50.77
CA ASN A 398 20.13 -15.32 -50.09
C ASN A 398 20.04 -16.56 -50.94
N THR A 399 21.01 -17.49 -50.74
CA THR A 399 20.90 -18.86 -51.23
C THR A 399 19.85 -19.63 -50.38
N ILE A 400 19.49 -20.82 -50.83
CA ILE A 400 18.60 -21.73 -50.10
C ILE A 400 19.14 -22.12 -48.70
N SER A 401 20.48 -22.06 -48.51
CA SER A 401 21.14 -22.29 -47.22
C SER A 401 21.22 -21.08 -46.32
N GLY A 402 20.62 -19.93 -46.73
CA GLY A 402 20.64 -18.68 -45.94
C GLY A 402 21.89 -17.79 -46.14
N LYS A 403 22.87 -18.23 -46.96
CA LYS A 403 24.07 -17.39 -47.21
C LYS A 403 23.69 -16.17 -48.05
N VAL A 404 24.06 -14.97 -47.56
CA VAL A 404 23.85 -13.70 -48.27
C VAL A 404 24.71 -13.65 -49.51
N VAL A 405 24.11 -13.43 -50.67
CA VAL A 405 24.76 -13.25 -51.96
C VAL A 405 24.91 -11.76 -52.32
N LYS A 406 23.89 -10.99 -52.03
CA LYS A 406 23.88 -9.55 -52.30
C LYS A 406 23.02 -8.82 -51.23
N LYS A 407 23.46 -7.62 -50.85
CA LYS A 407 22.70 -6.73 -50.00
C LYS A 407 22.82 -5.29 -50.53
N THR A 408 21.67 -4.61 -50.62
CA THR A 408 21.62 -3.21 -51.07
C THR A 408 20.36 -2.55 -50.47
N ASN A 409 20.32 -1.22 -50.49
CA ASN A 409 19.11 -0.46 -50.18
C ASN A 409 18.85 0.55 -51.31
N SER A 410 17.60 0.95 -51.45
CA SER A 410 17.22 1.92 -52.48
C SER A 410 15.85 2.54 -52.20
N ARG A 411 15.72 3.81 -52.60
CA ARG A 411 14.46 4.54 -52.61
C ARG A 411 13.90 4.74 -54.01
N LYS A 412 14.59 4.19 -55.02
CA LYS A 412 14.18 4.34 -56.43
C LYS A 412 12.97 3.49 -56.76
N ASP A 413 12.12 3.97 -57.64
CA ASP A 413 10.94 3.27 -58.11
C ASP A 413 11.28 2.04 -58.98
N TYR A 414 12.48 2.04 -59.57
CA TYR A 414 12.99 0.95 -60.36
C TYR A 414 14.45 0.64 -60.00
N ILE A 415 14.71 -0.65 -59.69
CA ILE A 415 16.02 -1.10 -59.23
C ILE A 415 16.46 -2.30 -60.07
N GLU A 416 17.70 -2.23 -60.58
CA GLU A 416 18.35 -3.34 -61.27
C GLU A 416 19.48 -3.90 -60.41
N ILE A 417 19.50 -5.22 -60.25
CA ILE A 417 20.56 -5.93 -59.53
C ILE A 417 21.22 -6.94 -60.45
N GLU A 418 22.51 -6.69 -60.77
CA GLU A 418 23.33 -7.61 -61.56
C GLU A 418 23.48 -8.95 -60.85
N PHE A 419 23.20 -10.04 -61.58
CA PHE A 419 23.13 -11.40 -61.08
C PHE A 419 23.90 -12.40 -61.96
N ASP A 420 24.69 -11.90 -62.95
CA ASP A 420 25.41 -12.69 -63.93
C ASP A 420 26.41 -13.66 -63.31
N SER A 421 27.19 -13.21 -62.33
CA SER A 421 28.22 -13.99 -61.67
C SER A 421 27.68 -15.03 -60.64
N THR A 422 26.37 -15.15 -60.53
CA THR A 422 25.72 -16.03 -59.57
C THR A 422 25.42 -17.40 -60.22
N ALA A 423 25.71 -18.49 -59.51
CA ALA A 423 25.48 -19.82 -60.02
C ALA A 423 23.97 -20.12 -60.22
N SER A 424 23.64 -20.99 -61.20
CA SER A 424 22.26 -21.42 -61.41
C SER A 424 21.72 -22.09 -60.16
N GLY A 425 20.46 -21.80 -59.79
CA GLY A 425 19.83 -22.34 -58.61
C GLY A 425 18.65 -21.50 -58.10
N VAL A 426 18.16 -21.85 -56.88
CA VAL A 426 17.08 -21.14 -56.21
C VAL A 426 17.64 -20.13 -55.20
N TYR A 427 17.09 -18.95 -55.25
CA TYR A 427 17.44 -17.82 -54.38
C TYR A 427 16.18 -17.20 -53.76
N PHE A 428 16.35 -16.53 -52.64
CA PHE A 428 15.31 -15.74 -51.96
C PHE A 428 15.71 -14.25 -51.97
N VAL A 429 14.86 -13.42 -52.52
CA VAL A 429 14.95 -11.96 -52.45
C VAL A 429 14.07 -11.50 -51.31
N ASN A 430 14.68 -11.11 -50.19
CA ASN A 430 14.02 -10.53 -49.03
C ASN A 430 14.02 -9.01 -49.17
N ILE A 431 12.85 -8.42 -49.20
CA ILE A 431 12.66 -6.97 -49.30
C ILE A 431 11.99 -6.50 -48.00
N LYS A 432 12.56 -5.49 -47.39
CA LYS A 432 12.12 -4.96 -46.10
C LYS A 432 12.07 -3.44 -46.13
N SER A 433 10.99 -2.86 -45.62
CA SER A 433 10.86 -1.45 -45.23
C SER A 433 10.81 -1.31 -43.72
N LYS A 434 10.47 -0.11 -43.22
CA LYS A 434 10.28 0.09 -41.77
C LYS A 434 9.13 -0.75 -41.18
N THR A 435 8.10 -1.02 -41.96
CA THR A 435 6.85 -1.64 -41.51
C THR A 435 6.47 -2.91 -42.26
N LYS A 436 7.04 -3.17 -43.41
CA LYS A 436 6.69 -4.30 -44.28
C LYS A 436 7.88 -5.15 -44.65
N ALA A 437 7.69 -6.44 -44.86
CA ALA A 437 8.68 -7.35 -45.35
C ALA A 437 8.03 -8.44 -46.22
N SER A 438 8.68 -8.75 -47.36
CA SER A 438 8.26 -9.87 -48.21
C SER A 438 9.45 -10.65 -48.74
N THR A 439 9.25 -11.94 -48.99
CA THR A 439 10.27 -12.84 -49.56
C THR A 439 9.79 -13.37 -50.89
N TYR A 440 10.59 -13.12 -51.95
CA TYR A 440 10.32 -13.58 -53.30
C TYR A 440 11.28 -14.72 -53.64
N LYS A 441 10.77 -15.87 -54.04
CA LYS A 441 11.55 -16.98 -54.59
C LYS A 441 11.88 -16.68 -56.06
N ILE A 442 13.14 -16.72 -56.44
CA ILE A 442 13.63 -16.56 -57.82
C ILE A 442 14.44 -17.80 -58.24
N ILE A 443 14.42 -18.10 -59.51
CA ILE A 443 15.18 -19.18 -60.13
C ILE A 443 16.22 -18.54 -61.04
N LYS A 444 17.49 -18.81 -60.83
CA LYS A 444 18.62 -18.39 -61.66
C LYS A 444 18.89 -19.52 -62.69
N GLU A 445 18.83 -19.18 -63.94
CA GLU A 445 19.23 -20.04 -65.09
C GLU A 445 20.68 -19.86 -65.47
#